data_9000af4a28e467cf8dde9bdaacf360f6
#
_entry.id   9000af4a28e467cf8dde9bdaacf360f6
#
_cell.length_a   1.000
_cell.length_b   1.000
_cell.length_c   1.000
_cell.angle_alpha   90.00
_cell.angle_beta   90.00
_cell.angle_gamma   90.00
#
_symmetry.space_group_name_H-M   'P 1'
#
loop_
_entity.id
_entity.type
_entity.pdbx_description
1 polymer ?
#
loop_
_entity_poly.entity_id
_entity_poly.type
_entity_poly.pdbx_seq_one_letter_code
_entity_poly.pdbx_strand_id
1 'polypeptide(L)'
;MSACKHDVDESFVLVEGAGGLYSPIAEAALNVDLAIELQLPLLIVIRDELGAISQALLTLEAAKKNNLKVACVILNVFESNNLSNKEALVAYTKTPVVSFSQGGLEVFCSEIEKLV
;
A
#
# COMPACT_ATOMS: atom_id res chain seq x y z
N MET A 1 -3.35 14.31 -6.83
CA MET A 1 -4.09 14.57 -5.82
C MET A 1 -3.46 14.47 -4.59
N SER A 2 -3.78 15.10 -3.72
CA SER A 2 -3.23 14.90 -2.63
C SER A 2 -3.98 15.44 -1.57
N ALA A 3 -4.55 14.60 -0.82
CA ALA A 3 -5.16 14.95 0.36
C ALA A 3 -4.12 15.41 1.36
N CYS A 4 -2.89 14.97 1.15
CA CYS A 4 -1.78 15.40 1.95
C CYS A 4 -1.16 16.59 1.26
N LYS A 5 -0.90 17.67 1.99
CA LYS A 5 -0.48 18.79 1.39
C LYS A 5 0.86 18.83 1.06
N HIS A 6 1.34 19.02 -0.01
CA HIS A 6 2.64 19.23 -0.38
C HIS A 6 2.74 20.51 -1.06
N ASP A 7 3.83 20.94 -1.26
CA ASP A 7 4.07 21.96 -2.00
C ASP A 7 4.07 21.69 -3.19
N VAL A 8 3.77 22.21 -3.66
CA VAL A 8 3.44 22.64 -4.44
C VAL A 8 3.82 22.71 -5.76
N ASP A 9 4.82 22.85 -6.17
CA ASP A 9 5.24 22.96 -7.47
C ASP A 9 5.50 21.67 -8.04
N GLU A 10 5.40 20.59 -7.30
CA GLU A 10 5.78 19.40 -7.80
C GLU A 10 4.71 18.69 -8.42
N SER A 11 4.88 18.13 -9.54
CA SER A 11 3.92 17.27 -10.14
C SER A 11 3.94 15.95 -9.45
N PHE A 12 2.80 15.43 -9.14
CA PHE A 12 2.72 14.16 -8.46
C PHE A 12 1.72 13.31 -9.22
N VAL A 13 2.16 12.16 -9.67
CA VAL A 13 1.31 11.24 -10.41
C VAL A 13 1.10 9.96 -9.63
N LEU A 14 -0.15 9.59 -9.43
CA LEU A 14 -0.48 8.37 -8.74
C LEU A 14 -1.22 7.48 -9.71
N VAL A 15 -0.73 6.27 -9.89
CA VAL A 15 -1.37 5.28 -10.74
C VAL A 15 -1.97 4.22 -9.85
N GLU A 16 -3.24 3.97 -10.00
CA GLU A 16 -3.92 3.02 -9.14
C GLU A 16 -4.39 1.79 -9.87
N GLY A 17 -4.11 0.62 -9.32
CA GLY A 17 -4.65 -0.62 -9.78
C GLY A 17 -5.52 -1.21 -8.69
N ALA A 18 -6.46 -2.02 -9.05
CA ALA A 18 -7.38 -2.61 -8.08
C ALA A 18 -7.30 -4.12 -8.10
N GLY A 19 -7.60 -4.73 -6.98
CA GLY A 19 -7.72 -6.17 -6.87
C GLY A 19 -6.46 -6.93 -6.48
N GLY A 20 -5.31 -6.28 -6.49
CA GLY A 20 -4.06 -6.92 -6.11
C GLY A 20 -3.13 -7.11 -7.29
N LEU A 21 -1.88 -7.48 -7.00
CA LEU A 21 -0.85 -7.58 -8.03
C LEU A 21 -1.16 -8.58 -9.13
N TYR A 22 -1.82 -9.66 -8.79
CA TYR A 22 -2.10 -10.69 -9.78
C TYR A 22 -3.51 -10.62 -10.35
N SER A 23 -4.20 -9.52 -10.10
CA SER A 23 -5.53 -9.34 -10.69
C SER A 23 -5.42 -8.88 -12.14
N PRO A 24 -6.31 -9.34 -13.00
CA PRO A 24 -6.30 -8.91 -14.40
C PRO A 24 -6.68 -7.46 -14.56
N ILE A 25 -6.00 -6.75 -15.44
CA ILE A 25 -6.38 -5.41 -15.79
C ILE A 25 -6.79 -5.36 -17.26
N ALA A 26 -6.44 -6.38 -18.02
CA ALA A 26 -6.79 -6.47 -19.41
C ALA A 26 -6.60 -7.91 -19.82
N GLU A 27 -6.98 -8.24 -21.07
CA GLU A 27 -6.79 -9.56 -21.55
C GLU A 27 -5.29 -9.86 -21.55
N ALA A 28 -4.90 -10.92 -20.92
CA ALA A 28 -3.51 -11.36 -20.84
C ALA A 28 -2.57 -10.39 -20.10
N ALA A 29 -3.10 -9.53 -19.26
CA ALA A 29 -2.26 -8.63 -18.47
C ALA A 29 -2.78 -8.51 -17.04
N LEU A 30 -1.88 -8.53 -16.10
CA LEU A 30 -2.19 -8.41 -14.69
C LEU A 30 -1.65 -7.07 -14.17
N ASN A 31 -2.10 -6.67 -13.01
CA ASN A 31 -1.58 -5.46 -12.38
C ASN A 31 -0.06 -5.48 -12.25
N VAL A 32 0.52 -6.64 -11.99
CA VAL A 32 1.97 -6.76 -11.84
C VAL A 32 2.69 -6.38 -13.13
N ASP A 33 2.08 -6.67 -14.27
CA ASP A 33 2.70 -6.31 -15.55
C ASP A 33 2.77 -4.81 -15.71
N LEU A 34 1.73 -4.11 -15.28
CA LEU A 34 1.73 -2.65 -15.31
C LEU A 34 2.78 -2.09 -14.35
N ALA A 35 2.86 -2.68 -13.16
CA ALA A 35 3.82 -2.23 -12.16
C ALA A 35 5.26 -2.38 -12.67
N ILE A 36 5.55 -3.50 -13.33
CA ILE A 36 6.87 -3.73 -13.90
C ILE A 36 7.18 -2.70 -14.97
N GLU A 37 6.18 -2.40 -15.80
CA GLU A 37 6.39 -1.47 -16.88
C GLU A 37 6.65 -0.05 -16.36
N LEU A 38 5.93 0.35 -15.31
CA LEU A 38 6.07 1.69 -14.77
C LEU A 38 7.33 1.87 -13.93
N GLN A 39 7.82 0.80 -13.33
CA GLN A 39 9.01 0.85 -12.47
C GLN A 39 8.91 1.91 -11.38
N LEU A 40 7.74 2.10 -10.83
CA LEU A 40 7.53 3.05 -9.75
C LEU A 40 7.41 2.29 -8.43
N PRO A 41 7.77 2.94 -7.32
CA PRO A 41 7.58 2.30 -6.02
C PRO A 41 6.10 2.05 -5.78
N LEU A 42 5.80 0.95 -5.11
CA LEU A 42 4.42 0.55 -4.85
C LEU A 42 3.97 0.99 -3.47
N LEU A 43 2.72 1.39 -3.40
CA LEU A 43 2.01 1.51 -2.14
C LEU A 43 1.01 0.38 -2.13
N ILE A 44 1.11 -0.50 -1.16
CA ILE A 44 0.19 -1.63 -1.07
C ILE A 44 -0.89 -1.29 -0.06
N VAL A 45 -2.14 -1.26 -0.52
CA VAL A 45 -3.26 -0.91 0.35
C VAL A 45 -4.05 -2.16 0.65
N ILE A 46 -4.20 -2.46 1.92
CA ILE A 46 -4.90 -3.67 2.37
C ILE A 46 -5.92 -3.28 3.42
N ARG A 47 -7.10 -3.86 3.30
CA ARG A 47 -8.15 -3.60 4.27
C ARG A 47 -7.76 -4.23 5.61
N ASP A 48 -7.88 -3.45 6.69
CA ASP A 48 -7.49 -3.92 8.01
C ASP A 48 -8.61 -4.77 8.61
N GLU A 49 -8.55 -6.05 8.34
CA GLU A 49 -9.54 -7.01 8.77
C GLU A 49 -8.88 -8.37 8.93
N LEU A 50 -9.64 -9.36 9.29
CA LEU A 50 -9.09 -10.70 9.44
C LEU A 50 -8.52 -11.16 8.10
N GLY A 51 -7.32 -11.65 8.09
CA GLY A 51 -6.63 -12.08 6.87
C GLY A 51 -5.69 -11.03 6.32
N ALA A 52 -5.66 -9.83 6.91
CA ALA A 52 -4.82 -8.74 6.40
C ALA A 52 -3.34 -9.09 6.41
N ILE A 53 -2.87 -9.76 7.45
CA ILE A 53 -1.46 -10.12 7.55
C ILE A 53 -1.08 -11.05 6.41
N SER A 54 -1.89 -12.07 6.18
CA SER A 54 -1.64 -13.02 5.10
C SER A 54 -1.64 -12.32 3.75
N GLN A 55 -2.61 -11.44 3.50
CA GLN A 55 -2.68 -10.71 2.25
C GLN A 55 -1.46 -9.83 2.05
N ALA A 56 -1.04 -9.14 3.11
CA ALA A 56 0.11 -8.27 3.03
C ALA A 56 1.38 -9.06 2.72
N LEU A 57 1.59 -10.15 3.42
CA LEU A 57 2.81 -10.94 3.23
C LEU A 57 2.84 -11.59 1.85
N LEU A 58 1.70 -12.08 1.37
CA LEU A 58 1.64 -12.67 0.03
C LEU A 58 1.92 -11.61 -1.04
N THR A 59 1.39 -10.40 -0.85
CA THR A 59 1.61 -9.33 -1.81
C THR A 59 3.06 -8.87 -1.79
N LEU A 60 3.65 -8.76 -0.60
CA LEU A 60 5.05 -8.38 -0.47
C LEU A 60 5.95 -9.43 -1.12
N GLU A 61 5.60 -10.69 -0.97
CA GLU A 61 6.36 -11.76 -1.57
C GLU A 61 6.26 -11.70 -3.09
N ALA A 62 5.07 -11.44 -3.61
CA ALA A 62 4.87 -11.30 -5.05
C ALA A 62 5.66 -10.11 -5.59
N ALA A 63 5.67 -9.00 -4.86
CA ALA A 63 6.43 -7.83 -5.27
C ALA A 63 7.93 -8.14 -5.33
N LYS A 64 8.43 -8.83 -4.31
CA LYS A 64 9.84 -9.19 -4.25
C LYS A 64 10.21 -10.13 -5.40
N LYS A 65 9.34 -11.08 -5.68
CA LYS A 65 9.59 -12.04 -6.73
C LYS A 65 9.69 -11.36 -8.10
N ASN A 66 8.97 -10.26 -8.28
CA ASN A 66 8.97 -9.53 -9.52
C ASN A 66 9.90 -8.31 -9.49
N ASN A 67 10.77 -8.24 -8.49
CA ASN A 67 11.75 -7.17 -8.34
C ASN A 67 11.13 -5.78 -8.27
N LEU A 68 9.98 -5.70 -7.63
CA LEU A 68 9.30 -4.43 -7.44
C LEU A 68 9.64 -3.87 -6.06
N LYS A 69 9.81 -2.55 -6.01
CA LYS A 69 10.11 -1.90 -4.75
C LYS A 69 8.81 -1.48 -4.10
N VAL A 70 8.65 -1.78 -2.83
CA VAL A 70 7.47 -1.39 -2.07
C VAL A 70 7.84 -0.28 -1.10
N ALA A 71 7.19 0.86 -1.21
CA ALA A 71 7.46 1.98 -0.33
C ALA A 71 6.83 1.76 1.03
N CYS A 72 5.59 1.30 1.07
CA CYS A 72 4.95 0.98 2.33
C CYS A 72 3.68 0.17 2.12
N VAL A 73 3.19 -0.40 3.22
CA VAL A 73 1.91 -1.08 3.26
C VAL A 73 0.98 -0.18 4.05
N ILE A 74 -0.20 0.07 3.52
CA ILE A 74 -1.20 0.89 4.17
C ILE A 74 -2.35 -0.02 4.60
N LEU A 75 -2.62 -0.06 5.89
CA LEU A 75 -3.77 -0.80 6.40
C LEU A 75 -4.95 0.16 6.48
N ASN A 76 -5.94 -0.09 5.64
CA ASN A 76 -7.10 0.79 5.54
C ASN A 76 -8.17 0.30 6.51
N VAL A 77 -8.40 1.10 7.55
CA VAL A 77 -9.30 0.71 8.63
C VAL A 77 -10.70 1.26 8.37
N PHE A 78 -11.63 0.37 8.05
CA PHE A 78 -13.03 0.76 7.85
C PHE A 78 -13.79 0.70 9.16
N GLU A 79 -13.45 -0.26 10.00
CA GLU A 79 -14.09 -0.40 11.31
C GLU A 79 -13.03 -0.74 12.33
N SER A 80 -13.16 -0.19 13.51
CA SER A 80 -12.23 -0.50 14.59
C SER A 80 -12.29 -1.98 14.90
N ASN A 81 -11.16 -2.56 15.16
CA ASN A 81 -11.11 -3.98 15.53
C ASN A 81 -9.98 -4.21 16.52
N ASN A 82 -9.96 -5.39 17.11
CA ASN A 82 -8.96 -5.75 18.10
C ASN A 82 -7.92 -6.69 17.55
N LEU A 83 -7.76 -6.73 16.23
CA LEU A 83 -6.87 -7.70 15.61
C LEU A 83 -5.41 -7.30 15.72
N SER A 84 -5.13 -6.02 15.92
CA SER A 84 -3.75 -5.51 16.04
C SER A 84 -2.90 -5.91 14.85
N ASN A 85 -3.47 -5.81 13.64
CA ASN A 85 -2.77 -6.25 12.44
C ASN A 85 -1.50 -5.47 12.19
N LYS A 86 -1.50 -4.15 12.46
CA LYS A 86 -0.32 -3.34 12.22
C LYS A 86 0.85 -3.81 13.07
N GLU A 87 0.61 -3.99 14.36
CA GLU A 87 1.63 -4.42 15.29
C GLU A 87 2.16 -5.80 14.94
N ALA A 88 1.27 -6.69 14.53
CA ALA A 88 1.68 -8.03 14.17
C ALA A 88 2.47 -8.03 12.86
N LEU A 89 2.01 -7.26 11.87
CA LEU A 89 2.65 -7.24 10.57
C LEU A 89 4.07 -6.69 10.66
N VAL A 90 4.28 -5.69 11.49
CA VAL A 90 5.60 -5.10 11.67
C VAL A 90 6.62 -6.14 12.11
N ALA A 91 6.19 -7.19 12.79
CA ALA A 91 7.09 -8.25 13.24
C ALA A 91 7.54 -9.15 12.09
N TYR A 92 6.82 -9.14 10.97
CA TYR A 92 7.11 -10.05 9.86
C TYR A 92 7.76 -9.37 8.66
N THR A 93 7.81 -8.06 8.61
CA THR A 93 8.39 -7.38 7.46
C THR A 93 9.12 -6.13 7.89
N LYS A 94 10.13 -5.76 7.10
CA LYS A 94 10.86 -4.52 7.35
C LYS A 94 10.26 -3.37 6.55
N THR A 95 9.30 -3.67 5.67
CA THR A 95 8.62 -2.64 4.91
C THR A 95 7.79 -1.80 5.87
N PRO A 96 7.82 -0.47 5.76
CA PRO A 96 7.01 0.36 6.64
C PRO A 96 5.53 0.05 6.53
N VAL A 97 4.83 0.08 7.66
CA VAL A 97 3.41 -0.18 7.72
C VAL A 97 2.73 1.01 8.37
N VAL A 98 1.75 1.59 7.71
CA VAL A 98 0.99 2.69 8.27
C VAL A 98 -0.48 2.36 8.23
N SER A 99 -1.27 3.02 9.08
CA SER A 99 -2.72 2.81 9.10
C SER A 99 -3.43 4.05 8.64
N PHE A 100 -4.54 3.87 7.97
CA PHE A 100 -5.40 4.97 7.57
C PHE A 100 -6.81 4.66 8.05
N SER A 101 -7.44 5.59 8.76
CA SER A 101 -8.82 5.42 9.18
C SER A 101 -9.58 6.68 8.88
N GLN A 102 -10.89 6.56 8.81
CA GLN A 102 -11.75 7.70 8.54
C GLN A 102 -11.55 8.68 9.69
N GLY A 103 -11.33 9.92 9.38
CA GLY A 103 -11.08 10.94 10.40
C GLY A 103 -9.63 11.02 10.84
N GLY A 104 -8.78 10.13 10.36
CA GLY A 104 -7.37 10.14 10.72
C GLY A 104 -6.45 10.64 9.63
N LEU A 105 -6.97 11.49 8.74
CA LEU A 105 -6.21 11.96 7.61
C LEU A 105 -4.92 12.67 7.98
N GLU A 106 -4.96 13.50 8.99
CA GLU A 106 -3.77 14.25 9.37
C GLU A 106 -2.66 13.35 9.89
N VAL A 107 -3.04 12.37 10.69
CA VAL A 107 -2.06 11.41 11.21
C VAL A 107 -1.47 10.61 10.06
N PHE A 108 -2.32 10.18 9.15
CA PHE A 108 -1.88 9.40 8.00
C PHE A 108 -0.91 10.22 7.14
N CYS A 109 -1.24 11.47 6.85
CA CYS A 109 -0.37 12.33 6.06
C CYS A 109 0.98 12.53 6.73
N SER A 110 0.97 12.70 8.04
CA SER A 110 2.20 12.86 8.79
C SER A 110 3.08 11.62 8.66
N GLU A 111 2.49 10.44 8.76
CA GLU A 111 3.25 9.21 8.65
C GLU A 111 3.78 8.99 7.24
N ILE A 112 2.96 9.27 6.24
CA ILE A 112 3.38 9.10 4.85
C ILE A 112 4.50 10.06 4.48
N GLU A 113 4.41 11.29 4.96
CA GLU A 113 5.43 12.28 4.64
C GLU A 113 6.80 11.92 5.17
N LYS A 114 6.85 11.15 6.24
CA LYS A 114 8.12 10.70 6.77
C LYS A 114 8.75 9.64 5.90
N LEU A 115 7.97 8.98 5.05
CA LEU A 115 8.46 7.90 4.22
C LEU A 115 8.88 8.36 2.83
N VAL A 116 8.38 9.47 2.41
CA VAL A 116 8.71 10.03 1.11
C VAL A 116 9.42 11.38 1.22
#